data_e89486f6236e680f26edd2d3a5a5f136
#
_entry.id   e89486f6236e680f26edd2d3a5a5f136
#
_cell.length_a   1.000
_cell.length_b   1.000
_cell.length_c   1.000
_cell.angle_alpha   90.00
_cell.angle_beta   90.00
_cell.angle_gamma   90.00
#
_symmetry.space_group_name_H-M   'P 1'
#
loop_
_entity.id
_entity.type
_entity.pdbx_description
1 polymer ?
#
loop_
_entity_poly.entity_id
_entity_poly.type
_entity_poly.pdbx_seq_one_letter_code
_entity_poly.pdbx_strand_id
1 'polypeptide(L)'
;MSKNHLPAILCGIIFSISAGVGSAEDSAVQGKGQIDAKSFRCITEMTHVRQFYVDNLLGNLDATLAVANSATGGTYPPGSVIQLVPTEAMVKRDKGFNPVTHDWEFFELDVSKDGTEIRKRGFAEVVNRFGGNCFGCHIQARPQWDLVCEMDHGCAPIPVTRAMSGALQRTDPRCKTQTVSPEDAEALKQLNELLKPSGSNAKQD
;
A
#
# COMPACT_ATOMS: atom_id res chain seq x y z
N MET A 1 -78.83 45.99 30.37
CA MET A 1 -77.75 46.99 30.31
C MET A 1 -76.56 46.35 29.64
N SER A 2 -76.38 46.76 28.44
CA SER A 2 -75.34 46.23 27.50
C SER A 2 -73.99 46.87 27.75
N LYS A 3 -72.90 46.08 27.60
CA LYS A 3 -71.56 46.61 27.28
C LYS A 3 -70.90 45.67 26.33
N ASN A 4 -70.75 46.12 25.11
CA ASN A 4 -69.96 45.55 24.06
C ASN A 4 -68.45 45.74 24.36
N HIS A 5 -67.69 44.72 24.21
CA HIS A 5 -66.24 44.85 24.06
C HIS A 5 -65.80 44.05 22.81
N LEU A 6 -65.32 44.78 21.80
CA LEU A 6 -64.63 44.25 20.67
C LEU A 6 -63.25 43.70 21.09
N PRO A 7 -62.81 42.58 20.58
CA PRO A 7 -61.40 42.23 20.69
C PRO A 7 -60.63 42.76 19.48
N ALA A 8 -59.48 43.32 19.77
CA ALA A 8 -58.47 43.79 18.80
C ALA A 8 -57.86 42.63 18.04
N ILE A 9 -57.82 42.76 16.72
CA ILE A 9 -57.13 41.83 15.80
C ILE A 9 -55.62 42.15 15.90
N LEU A 10 -54.85 41.23 16.45
CA LEU A 10 -53.41 41.29 16.45
C LEU A 10 -52.92 40.60 15.16
N CYS A 11 -52.40 41.39 14.23
CA CYS A 11 -51.80 40.94 12.96
C CYS A 11 -50.39 40.34 13.28
N GLY A 12 -50.31 39.01 13.37
CA GLY A 12 -49.07 38.33 13.58
C GLY A 12 -48.28 38.24 12.27
N ILE A 13 -47.14 38.91 12.22
CA ILE A 13 -46.19 38.79 11.12
C ILE A 13 -45.48 37.45 11.30
N ILE A 14 -45.77 36.51 10.43
CA ILE A 14 -45.04 35.24 10.34
C ILE A 14 -43.70 35.49 9.62
N PHE A 15 -42.64 35.53 10.40
CA PHE A 15 -41.27 35.55 9.90
C PHE A 15 -40.90 34.13 9.47
N SER A 16 -40.97 33.86 8.17
CA SER A 16 -40.50 32.60 7.63
C SER A 16 -38.98 32.58 7.67
N ILE A 17 -38.41 31.88 8.65
CA ILE A 17 -36.97 31.56 8.71
C ILE A 17 -36.75 30.41 7.72
N SER A 18 -36.27 30.75 6.53
CA SER A 18 -35.72 29.76 5.60
C SER A 18 -34.40 29.23 6.23
N ALA A 19 -34.49 28.06 6.82
CA ALA A 19 -33.30 27.30 7.19
C ALA A 19 -32.60 26.86 5.91
N GLY A 20 -31.55 27.58 5.54
CA GLY A 20 -30.61 27.12 4.53
C GLY A 20 -30.01 25.81 5.02
N VAL A 21 -30.35 24.71 4.33
CA VAL A 21 -29.64 23.45 4.46
C VAL A 21 -28.26 23.69 3.85
N GLY A 22 -27.31 24.12 4.67
CA GLY A 22 -25.90 24.09 4.34
C GLY A 22 -25.57 22.61 4.13
N SER A 23 -25.26 22.26 2.89
CA SER A 23 -24.58 21.01 2.59
C SER A 23 -23.30 21.01 3.43
N ALA A 24 -23.30 20.26 4.52
CA ALA A 24 -22.08 19.90 5.19
C ALA A 24 -21.25 19.18 4.13
N GLU A 25 -20.20 19.84 3.65
CA GLU A 25 -19.13 19.19 2.95
C GLU A 25 -18.67 18.07 3.85
N ASP A 26 -18.86 16.87 3.35
CA ASP A 26 -18.35 15.65 3.91
C ASP A 26 -16.81 15.73 3.83
N SER A 27 -16.22 16.49 4.73
CA SER A 27 -14.81 16.42 5.05
C SER A 27 -14.63 15.06 5.71
N ALA A 28 -14.51 14.05 4.85
CA ALA A 28 -14.15 12.71 5.26
C ALA A 28 -12.97 12.85 6.21
N VAL A 29 -13.22 12.64 7.48
CA VAL A 29 -12.21 12.32 8.47
C VAL A 29 -11.55 11.06 7.92
N GLN A 30 -10.45 11.26 7.20
CA GLN A 30 -9.57 10.16 6.82
C GLN A 30 -9.05 9.59 8.15
N GLY A 31 -9.69 8.50 8.58
CA GLY A 31 -9.33 7.82 9.81
C GLY A 31 -7.85 7.44 9.73
N LYS A 32 -7.07 7.82 10.75
CA LYS A 32 -5.70 7.34 10.93
C LYS A 32 -5.73 5.82 10.73
N GLY A 33 -5.13 5.33 9.63
CA GLY A 33 -5.05 3.91 9.34
C GLY A 33 -5.84 3.41 8.12
N GLN A 34 -6.60 4.25 7.41
CA GLN A 34 -7.17 3.84 6.13
C GLN A 34 -6.07 3.81 5.06
N ILE A 35 -5.77 2.62 4.53
CA ILE A 35 -4.81 2.43 3.45
C ILE A 35 -5.56 2.46 2.13
N ASP A 36 -5.19 3.39 1.27
CA ASP A 36 -5.72 3.55 -0.09
C ASP A 36 -4.58 3.60 -1.13
N ALA A 37 -4.92 3.84 -2.39
CA ALA A 37 -3.95 3.93 -3.47
C ALA A 37 -2.90 5.04 -3.26
N LYS A 38 -3.27 6.14 -2.59
CA LYS A 38 -2.36 7.27 -2.29
C LYS A 38 -1.32 6.93 -1.23
N SER A 39 -1.53 5.85 -0.48
CA SER A 39 -0.56 5.34 0.49
C SER A 39 0.70 4.78 -0.18
N PHE A 40 0.65 4.54 -1.51
CA PHE A 40 1.73 3.93 -2.27
C PHE A 40 2.25 4.90 -3.34
N ARG A 41 3.29 5.64 -3.00
CA ARG A 41 3.96 6.61 -3.87
C ARG A 41 5.09 5.97 -4.69
N CYS A 42 5.79 6.77 -5.49
CA CYS A 42 7.04 6.35 -6.13
C CYS A 42 7.95 5.64 -5.14
N ILE A 43 8.41 4.43 -5.47
CA ILE A 43 9.19 3.60 -4.55
C ILE A 43 10.50 4.27 -4.11
N THR A 44 11.15 5.02 -5.00
CA THR A 44 12.43 5.69 -4.69
C THR A 44 12.27 6.96 -3.84
N GLU A 45 11.03 7.40 -3.56
CA GLU A 45 10.74 8.43 -2.56
C GLU A 45 10.64 7.89 -1.12
N MET A 46 10.64 6.58 -0.96
CA MET A 46 10.73 5.90 0.33
C MET A 46 12.21 5.78 0.75
N THR A 47 12.48 5.33 1.97
CA THR A 47 13.85 5.14 2.46
C THR A 47 14.39 3.79 2.00
N HIS A 48 15.51 3.82 1.27
CA HIS A 48 16.19 2.61 0.79
C HIS A 48 16.92 1.88 1.92
N VAL A 49 16.67 0.58 2.04
CA VAL A 49 17.34 -0.32 2.99
C VAL A 49 17.84 -1.54 2.21
N ARG A 50 19.16 -1.65 2.03
CA ARG A 50 19.83 -2.76 1.28
C ARG A 50 19.28 -2.97 -0.14
N GLN A 51 18.19 -3.71 -0.31
CA GLN A 51 17.60 -4.00 -1.63
C GLN A 51 16.10 -3.67 -1.72
N PHE A 52 15.49 -3.22 -0.62
CA PHE A 52 14.08 -2.86 -0.55
C PHE A 52 13.90 -1.45 -0.01
N TYR A 53 12.68 -0.98 0.00
CA TYR A 53 12.31 0.36 0.46
C TYR A 53 11.33 0.26 1.62
N VAL A 54 11.47 1.18 2.58
CA VAL A 54 10.58 1.29 3.74
C VAL A 54 10.01 2.68 3.88
N ASP A 55 8.80 2.73 4.44
CA ASP A 55 8.12 3.95 4.86
C ASP A 55 7.29 3.67 6.12
N ASN A 56 6.64 4.69 6.67
CA ASN A 56 5.66 4.49 7.73
C ASN A 56 4.48 5.46 7.58
N LEU A 57 3.29 4.92 7.32
CA LEU A 57 2.06 5.69 7.09
C LEU A 57 1.55 6.45 8.33
N LEU A 58 2.06 6.11 9.50
CA LEU A 58 1.70 6.73 10.77
C LEU A 58 2.78 7.70 11.29
N GLY A 59 3.83 7.96 10.49
CA GLY A 59 4.91 8.89 10.82
C GLY A 59 5.98 8.33 11.76
N ASN A 60 6.00 7.02 12.02
CA ASN A 60 6.99 6.37 12.89
C ASN A 60 8.10 5.70 12.07
N LEU A 61 8.68 6.45 11.12
CA LEU A 61 9.70 5.94 10.20
C LEU A 61 10.96 5.49 10.93
N ASP A 62 11.41 6.23 11.94
CA ASP A 62 12.64 5.90 12.68
C ASP A 62 12.53 4.53 13.36
N ALA A 63 11.39 4.20 13.96
CA ALA A 63 11.17 2.88 14.56
C ALA A 63 11.10 1.78 13.49
N THR A 64 10.52 2.05 12.32
CA THR A 64 10.54 1.12 11.18
C THR A 64 11.98 0.86 10.72
N LEU A 65 12.78 1.91 10.57
CA LEU A 65 14.19 1.81 10.17
C LEU A 65 15.04 1.10 11.21
N ALA A 66 14.78 1.30 12.49
CA ALA A 66 15.47 0.60 13.56
C ALA A 66 15.31 -0.93 13.43
N VAL A 67 14.10 -1.41 13.13
CA VAL A 67 13.85 -2.84 12.90
C VAL A 67 14.45 -3.29 11.57
N ALA A 68 14.24 -2.53 10.48
CA ALA A 68 14.73 -2.87 9.16
C ALA A 68 16.27 -3.01 9.13
N ASN A 69 17.00 -2.22 9.92
CA ASN A 69 18.47 -2.26 10.00
C ASN A 69 18.99 -3.15 11.14
N SER A 70 18.11 -3.77 11.93
CA SER A 70 18.54 -4.63 13.03
C SER A 70 19.24 -5.88 12.52
N ALA A 71 20.38 -6.22 13.11
CA ALA A 71 21.09 -7.47 12.83
C ALA A 71 20.43 -8.71 13.48
N THR A 72 19.53 -8.49 14.44
CA THR A 72 18.86 -9.54 15.21
C THR A 72 17.36 -9.63 14.93
N GLY A 73 16.85 -8.77 14.04
CA GLY A 73 15.44 -8.67 13.73
C GLY A 73 14.67 -7.79 14.71
N GLY A 74 13.36 -7.97 14.74
CA GLY A 74 12.42 -7.23 15.59
C GLY A 74 11.02 -7.23 15.00
N THR A 75 10.05 -6.73 15.75
CA THR A 75 8.68 -6.55 15.27
C THR A 75 8.52 -5.15 14.70
N TYR A 76 8.06 -5.06 13.46
CA TYR A 76 7.82 -3.77 12.81
C TYR A 76 6.65 -3.04 13.49
N PRO A 77 6.77 -1.71 13.71
CA PRO A 77 5.68 -0.92 14.27
C PRO A 77 4.50 -0.79 13.31
N PRO A 78 3.28 -0.56 13.80
CA PRO A 78 2.14 -0.23 12.95
C PRO A 78 2.44 0.92 11.97
N GLY A 79 1.87 0.83 10.77
CA GLY A 79 2.10 1.78 9.70
C GLY A 79 3.34 1.50 8.84
N SER A 80 4.23 0.60 9.23
CA SER A 80 5.39 0.22 8.43
C SER A 80 4.96 -0.27 7.05
N VAL A 81 5.56 0.27 6.00
CA VAL A 81 5.41 -0.16 4.61
C VAL A 81 6.73 -0.74 4.14
N ILE A 82 6.68 -1.88 3.47
CA ILE A 82 7.84 -2.52 2.85
C ILE A 82 7.51 -2.83 1.39
N GLN A 83 8.41 -2.45 0.49
CA GLN A 83 8.34 -2.75 -0.94
C GLN A 83 9.69 -3.20 -1.48
N LEU A 84 9.74 -4.36 -2.14
CA LEU A 84 10.89 -4.77 -2.94
C LEU A 84 10.76 -4.27 -4.39
N VAL A 85 9.55 -4.31 -4.92
CA VAL A 85 9.21 -3.87 -6.29
C VAL A 85 8.00 -2.93 -6.24
N PRO A 86 7.83 -2.05 -7.26
CA PRO A 86 6.73 -1.08 -7.28
C PRO A 86 5.33 -1.68 -7.20
N THR A 87 5.17 -2.92 -7.69
CA THR A 87 3.88 -3.58 -7.85
C THR A 87 3.42 -4.38 -6.63
N GLU A 88 4.24 -4.53 -5.61
CA GLU A 88 3.94 -5.31 -4.41
C GLU A 88 4.31 -4.53 -3.16
N ALA A 89 3.44 -4.56 -2.17
CA ALA A 89 3.69 -3.95 -0.87
C ALA A 89 3.16 -4.82 0.27
N MET A 90 3.76 -4.69 1.44
CA MET A 90 3.19 -5.14 2.70
C MET A 90 3.13 -4.00 3.68
N VAL A 91 2.01 -3.91 4.43
CA VAL A 91 1.79 -2.85 5.40
C VAL A 91 1.44 -3.45 6.74
N LYS A 92 2.15 -3.03 7.78
CA LYS A 92 1.90 -3.44 9.17
C LYS A 92 0.67 -2.72 9.69
N ARG A 93 -0.36 -3.48 10.05
CA ARG A 93 -1.60 -2.99 10.67
C ARG A 93 -1.44 -2.88 12.18
N ASP A 94 -2.46 -2.33 12.83
CA ASP A 94 -2.51 -2.29 14.28
C ASP A 94 -2.46 -3.69 14.90
N LYS A 95 -1.88 -3.80 16.08
CA LYS A 95 -1.74 -5.05 16.80
C LYS A 95 -3.08 -5.77 16.98
N GLY A 96 -3.14 -7.03 16.56
CA GLY A 96 -4.32 -7.89 16.65
C GLY A 96 -5.27 -7.74 15.45
N PHE A 97 -4.91 -6.98 14.44
CA PHE A 97 -5.71 -6.83 13.23
C PHE A 97 -5.83 -8.15 12.44
N ASN A 98 -4.73 -8.86 12.28
CA ASN A 98 -4.69 -10.23 11.75
C ASN A 98 -3.52 -11.03 12.35
N PRO A 99 -3.74 -11.80 13.43
CA PRO A 99 -2.66 -12.55 14.08
C PRO A 99 -2.00 -13.60 13.19
N VAL A 100 -2.71 -14.14 12.18
CA VAL A 100 -2.18 -15.16 11.27
C VAL A 100 -1.01 -14.63 10.44
N THR A 101 -1.13 -13.39 9.98
CA THR A 101 -0.09 -12.71 9.19
C THR A 101 0.76 -11.78 10.04
N HIS A 102 0.80 -11.95 11.36
CA HIS A 102 1.45 -11.02 12.30
C HIS A 102 1.03 -9.56 12.05
N ASP A 103 -0.24 -9.34 11.71
CA ASP A 103 -0.81 -8.04 11.36
C ASP A 103 -0.28 -7.41 10.05
N TRP A 104 0.46 -8.15 9.23
CA TRP A 104 0.80 -7.70 7.90
C TRP A 104 -0.36 -7.88 6.92
N GLU A 105 -0.72 -6.82 6.21
CA GLU A 105 -1.60 -6.83 5.06
C GLU A 105 -0.76 -6.73 3.79
N PHE A 106 -1.07 -7.58 2.80
CA PHE A 106 -0.37 -7.66 1.53
C PHE A 106 -1.16 -6.95 0.43
N PHE A 107 -0.45 -6.33 -0.48
CA PHE A 107 -1.01 -5.54 -1.58
C PHE A 107 -0.34 -5.92 -2.89
N GLU A 108 -1.15 -6.18 -3.89
CA GLU A 108 -0.78 -6.21 -5.30
C GLU A 108 -1.24 -4.89 -5.92
N LEU A 109 -0.33 -4.19 -6.55
CA LEU A 109 -0.54 -2.83 -7.07
C LEU A 109 -0.41 -2.80 -8.58
N ASP A 110 -1.30 -2.07 -9.25
CA ASP A 110 -1.10 -1.61 -10.61
C ASP A 110 -0.54 -0.19 -10.55
N VAL A 111 0.61 0.02 -11.18
CA VAL A 111 1.34 1.30 -11.14
C VAL A 111 1.50 1.86 -12.55
N SER A 112 1.25 3.14 -12.69
CA SER A 112 1.37 3.88 -13.94
C SER A 112 1.87 5.30 -13.70
N LYS A 113 2.10 6.07 -14.76
CA LYS A 113 2.41 7.51 -14.66
C LYS A 113 1.30 8.33 -13.98
N ASP A 114 0.09 7.79 -13.95
CA ASP A 114 -1.08 8.47 -13.36
C ASP A 114 -1.25 8.11 -11.87
N GLY A 115 -0.44 7.17 -11.35
CA GLY A 115 -0.40 6.79 -9.94
C GLY A 115 -0.50 5.29 -9.68
N THR A 116 -1.11 4.95 -8.57
CA THR A 116 -1.30 3.59 -8.08
C THR A 116 -2.78 3.22 -8.06
N GLU A 117 -3.10 1.98 -8.44
CA GLU A 117 -4.37 1.33 -8.15
C GLU A 117 -4.11 0.08 -7.31
N ILE A 118 -4.95 -0.17 -6.30
CA ILE A 118 -4.88 -1.40 -5.51
C ILE A 118 -5.61 -2.49 -6.29
N ARG A 119 -4.86 -3.38 -6.92
CA ARG A 119 -5.40 -4.49 -7.69
C ARG A 119 -5.96 -5.58 -6.78
N LYS A 120 -5.23 -5.92 -5.74
CA LYS A 120 -5.63 -6.84 -4.66
C LYS A 120 -5.07 -6.37 -3.34
N ARG A 121 -5.79 -6.67 -2.28
CA ARG A 121 -5.32 -6.51 -0.90
C ARG A 121 -5.93 -7.58 -0.02
N GLY A 122 -5.26 -7.90 1.06
CA GLY A 122 -5.73 -8.87 2.05
C GLY A 122 -4.59 -9.50 2.84
N PHE A 123 -4.80 -10.71 3.29
CA PHE A 123 -3.90 -11.38 4.22
C PHE A 123 -3.34 -12.67 3.60
N ALA A 124 -3.69 -13.83 4.16
CA ALA A 124 -3.15 -15.11 3.71
C ALA A 124 -3.61 -15.55 2.32
N GLU A 125 -4.69 -14.96 1.80
CA GLU A 125 -5.31 -15.31 0.52
C GLU A 125 -4.77 -14.54 -0.69
N VAL A 126 -3.91 -13.54 -0.48
CA VAL A 126 -3.42 -12.70 -1.58
C VAL A 126 -2.42 -13.46 -2.44
N VAL A 127 -2.74 -13.52 -3.72
CA VAL A 127 -1.91 -14.11 -4.76
C VAL A 127 -1.52 -13.01 -5.75
N ASN A 128 -0.22 -12.84 -5.98
CA ASN A 128 0.30 -11.84 -6.91
C ASN A 128 0.03 -12.21 -8.38
N ARG A 129 0.33 -11.29 -9.31
CA ARG A 129 0.10 -11.48 -10.76
C ARG A 129 0.89 -12.64 -11.37
N PHE A 130 1.90 -13.14 -10.68
CA PHE A 130 2.73 -14.26 -11.10
C PHE A 130 2.29 -15.60 -10.51
N GLY A 131 1.17 -15.63 -9.78
CA GLY A 131 0.62 -16.82 -9.15
C GLY A 131 1.24 -17.18 -7.80
N GLY A 132 2.15 -16.34 -7.26
CA GLY A 132 2.76 -16.54 -5.96
C GLY A 132 1.84 -16.07 -4.83
N ASN A 133 1.63 -16.92 -3.81
CA ASN A 133 0.94 -16.51 -2.60
C ASN A 133 1.87 -15.71 -1.69
N CYS A 134 1.52 -14.45 -1.41
CA CYS A 134 2.38 -13.53 -0.64
C CYS A 134 2.70 -14.12 0.74
N PHE A 135 1.68 -14.45 1.52
CA PHE A 135 1.86 -15.00 2.85
C PHE A 135 2.60 -16.34 2.83
N GLY A 136 2.30 -17.22 1.86
CA GLY A 136 2.95 -18.53 1.72
C GLY A 136 4.47 -18.45 1.54
N CYS A 137 4.98 -17.38 0.92
CA CYS A 137 6.41 -17.08 0.87
C CYS A 137 6.89 -16.43 2.17
N HIS A 138 6.20 -15.41 2.64
CA HIS A 138 6.64 -14.60 3.78
C HIS A 138 6.63 -15.36 5.11
N ILE A 139 5.74 -16.35 5.29
CA ILE A 139 5.70 -17.20 6.51
C ILE A 139 6.96 -18.06 6.70
N GLN A 140 7.78 -18.21 5.66
CA GLN A 140 9.05 -18.94 5.75
C GLN A 140 10.14 -18.13 6.47
N ALA A 141 9.97 -16.82 6.63
CA ALA A 141 10.91 -16.01 7.40
C ALA A 141 10.99 -16.52 8.84
N ARG A 142 12.22 -16.65 9.36
CA ARG A 142 12.41 -17.02 10.77
C ARG A 142 11.70 -15.98 11.66
N PRO A 143 11.14 -16.40 12.82
CA PRO A 143 10.24 -15.57 13.64
C PRO A 143 10.77 -14.19 14.00
N GLN A 144 12.07 -14.03 14.21
CA GLN A 144 12.68 -12.74 14.55
C GLN A 144 12.58 -11.70 13.41
N TRP A 145 12.31 -12.10 12.17
CA TRP A 145 12.26 -11.22 11.02
C TRP A 145 10.84 -10.74 10.67
N ASP A 146 9.86 -11.07 11.51
CA ASP A 146 8.48 -10.56 11.40
C ASP A 146 7.89 -10.67 9.98
N LEU A 147 8.05 -11.83 9.34
CA LEU A 147 7.64 -12.16 7.98
C LEU A 147 8.37 -11.37 6.87
N VAL A 148 9.41 -10.60 7.17
CA VAL A 148 10.18 -9.90 6.15
C VAL A 148 11.26 -10.80 5.58
N CYS A 149 11.09 -11.15 4.30
CA CYS A 149 12.02 -12.01 3.57
C CYS A 149 13.19 -11.22 3.00
N GLU A 150 14.39 -11.54 3.46
CA GLU A 150 15.66 -11.13 2.85
C GLU A 150 16.60 -12.34 2.76
N MET A 151 17.78 -12.10 2.19
CA MET A 151 18.84 -13.10 2.24
C MET A 151 19.13 -13.46 3.71
N ASP A 152 19.23 -14.76 3.99
CA ASP A 152 19.48 -15.31 5.33
C ASP A 152 18.32 -15.19 6.35
N HIS A 153 17.15 -14.68 5.93
CA HIS A 153 15.95 -14.66 6.79
C HIS A 153 15.19 -15.99 6.84
N GLY A 154 15.52 -16.95 6.00
CA GLY A 154 14.93 -18.29 5.98
C GLY A 154 13.96 -18.53 4.83
N CYS A 155 13.60 -17.50 4.07
CA CYS A 155 12.72 -17.63 2.91
C CYS A 155 13.45 -18.32 1.74
N ALA A 156 12.69 -19.07 0.95
CA ALA A 156 13.19 -19.60 -0.32
C ALA A 156 13.59 -18.45 -1.26
N PRO A 157 14.69 -18.61 -2.02
CA PRO A 157 15.09 -17.62 -2.99
C PRO A 157 14.02 -17.46 -4.08
N ILE A 158 13.75 -16.22 -4.45
CA ILE A 158 12.88 -15.90 -5.61
C ILE A 158 13.72 -15.84 -6.89
N PRO A 159 13.14 -16.11 -8.06
CA PRO A 159 13.87 -16.08 -9.33
C PRO A 159 14.24 -14.66 -9.79
N VAL A 160 13.80 -13.63 -9.08
CA VAL A 160 14.10 -12.22 -9.37
C VAL A 160 15.44 -11.84 -8.77
N THR A 161 16.40 -11.50 -9.62
CA THR A 161 17.74 -11.08 -9.21
C THR A 161 17.74 -9.65 -8.66
N ARG A 162 18.80 -9.26 -7.95
CA ARG A 162 19.00 -7.86 -7.48
C ARG A 162 19.03 -6.86 -8.65
N ALA A 163 19.59 -7.24 -9.80
CA ALA A 163 19.61 -6.40 -10.99
C ALA A 163 18.17 -6.17 -11.50
N MET A 164 17.36 -7.22 -11.54
CA MET A 164 15.95 -7.14 -11.97
C MET A 164 15.09 -6.29 -11.01
N SER A 165 15.18 -6.53 -9.70
CA SER A 165 14.44 -5.72 -8.72
C SER A 165 14.89 -4.26 -8.74
N GLY A 166 16.21 -3.99 -8.82
CA GLY A 166 16.75 -2.64 -8.93
C GLY A 166 16.32 -1.92 -10.21
N ALA A 167 16.25 -2.63 -11.35
CA ALA A 167 15.73 -2.08 -12.60
C ALA A 167 14.24 -1.70 -12.47
N LEU A 168 13.41 -2.56 -11.87
CA LEU A 168 12.01 -2.26 -11.60
C LEU A 168 11.85 -1.02 -10.70
N GLN A 169 12.69 -0.90 -9.67
CA GLN A 169 12.68 0.24 -8.74
C GLN A 169 13.02 1.56 -9.46
N ARG A 170 14.07 1.57 -10.30
CA ARG A 170 14.50 2.77 -11.07
C ARG A 170 13.55 3.15 -12.20
N THR A 171 12.75 2.21 -12.68
CA THR A 171 11.76 2.41 -13.74
C THR A 171 10.32 2.48 -13.24
N ASP A 172 10.11 2.66 -11.95
CA ASP A 172 8.78 2.87 -11.38
C ASP A 172 8.10 4.05 -12.09
N PRO A 173 6.98 3.82 -12.80
CA PRO A 173 6.35 4.85 -13.62
C PRO A 173 5.78 6.02 -12.82
N ARG A 174 5.60 5.88 -11.51
CA ARG A 174 5.14 6.93 -10.60
C ARG A 174 6.23 7.97 -10.28
N CYS A 175 7.48 7.63 -10.54
CA CYS A 175 8.61 8.50 -10.22
C CYS A 175 8.77 9.62 -11.26
N LYS A 176 9.05 10.84 -10.79
CA LYS A 176 9.25 12.00 -11.64
C LYS A 176 10.46 11.86 -12.58
N THR A 177 11.50 11.21 -12.08
CA THR A 177 12.72 10.94 -12.83
C THR A 177 12.87 9.43 -12.98
N GLN A 178 12.89 8.95 -14.20
CA GLN A 178 13.20 7.56 -14.52
C GLN A 178 14.49 7.55 -15.31
N THR A 179 15.41 6.71 -14.89
CA THR A 179 16.66 6.49 -15.65
C THR A 179 16.75 5.02 -15.99
N VAL A 180 16.73 4.72 -17.29
CA VAL A 180 16.91 3.36 -17.78
C VAL A 180 18.32 3.26 -18.31
N SER A 181 19.20 2.60 -17.60
CA SER A 181 20.54 2.28 -18.10
C SER A 181 20.48 1.07 -19.06
N PRO A 182 21.51 0.84 -19.87
CA PRO A 182 21.61 -0.38 -20.69
C PRO A 182 21.51 -1.66 -19.84
N GLU A 183 22.07 -1.64 -18.63
CA GLU A 183 22.02 -2.74 -17.67
C GLU A 183 20.59 -2.97 -17.16
N ASP A 184 19.84 -1.88 -16.91
CA ASP A 184 18.44 -1.97 -16.51
C ASP A 184 17.58 -2.55 -17.63
N ALA A 185 17.80 -2.11 -18.87
CA ALA A 185 17.08 -2.64 -20.03
C ALA A 185 17.30 -4.15 -20.21
N GLU A 186 18.55 -4.62 -20.05
CA GLU A 186 18.86 -6.04 -20.12
C GLU A 186 18.26 -6.82 -18.93
N ALA A 187 18.31 -6.28 -17.71
CA ALA A 187 17.71 -6.92 -16.53
C ALA A 187 16.18 -7.05 -16.67
N LEU A 188 15.49 -6.01 -17.19
CA LEU A 188 14.06 -6.04 -17.47
C LEU A 188 13.70 -7.03 -18.59
N LYS A 189 14.55 -7.14 -19.62
CA LYS A 189 14.38 -8.15 -20.67
C LYS A 189 14.47 -9.56 -20.10
N GLN A 190 15.49 -9.86 -19.29
CA GLN A 190 15.64 -11.16 -18.61
C GLN A 190 14.45 -11.47 -17.70
N LEU A 191 13.96 -10.47 -16.95
CA LEU A 191 12.75 -10.63 -16.14
C LEU A 191 11.54 -10.99 -17.01
N ASN A 192 11.33 -10.29 -18.11
CA ASN A 192 10.23 -10.59 -19.04
C ASN A 192 10.31 -12.01 -19.63
N GLU A 193 11.52 -12.49 -19.95
CA GLU A 193 11.69 -13.89 -20.40
C GLU A 193 11.31 -14.89 -19.29
N LEU A 194 11.69 -14.61 -18.05
CA LEU A 194 11.39 -15.43 -16.88
C LEU A 194 9.89 -15.53 -16.60
N LEU A 195 9.15 -14.46 -16.89
CA LEU A 195 7.71 -14.35 -16.64
C LEU A 195 6.85 -14.88 -17.80
N LYS A 196 7.45 -15.30 -18.92
CA LYS A 196 6.70 -15.94 -20.01
C LYS A 196 6.14 -17.29 -19.54
N PRO A 197 4.85 -17.56 -19.80
CA PRO A 197 4.29 -18.88 -19.52
C PRO A 197 5.11 -19.97 -20.20
N SER A 198 5.46 -21.02 -19.46
CA SER A 198 6.23 -22.18 -19.95
C SER A 198 5.48 -23.03 -21.00
N GLY A 199 4.82 -22.40 -21.97
CA GLY A 199 3.94 -23.05 -22.94
C GLY A 199 4.01 -22.54 -24.37
N SER A 200 4.83 -21.51 -24.67
CA SER A 200 4.85 -20.91 -26.02
C SER A 200 5.83 -21.58 -27.00
N ASN A 201 6.52 -22.65 -26.62
CA ASN A 201 7.43 -23.41 -27.50
C ASN A 201 6.79 -24.68 -28.07
N ALA A 202 5.48 -24.70 -28.36
CA ALA A 202 4.85 -25.80 -29.09
C ALA A 202 4.23 -25.25 -30.37
N LYS A 203 4.99 -25.40 -31.44
CA LYS A 203 4.68 -25.50 -32.90
C LYS A 203 5.37 -24.43 -33.72
N GLN A 204 6.55 -24.79 -34.18
CA GLN A 204 6.99 -24.60 -35.55
C GLN A 204 7.57 -25.95 -35.96
N ASP A 205 6.72 -26.79 -36.53
CA ASP A 205 7.02 -27.83 -37.51
C ASP A 205 5.99 -27.70 -38.64
#